data_d5cb99e38c40249fee7279a3291c282e
#
_entry.id   d5cb99e38c40249fee7279a3291c282e
#
_cell.length_a   1.000
_cell.length_b   1.000
_cell.length_c   1.000
_cell.angle_alpha   90.00
_cell.angle_beta   90.00
_cell.angle_gamma   90.00
#
_symmetry.space_group_name_H-M   'P 1'
#
loop_
_entity.id
_entity.type
_entity.pdbx_description
1 polymer ?
#
loop_
_entity_poly.entity_id
_entity_poly.type
_entity_poly.pdbx_seq_one_letter_code
_entity_poly.pdbx_strand_id
1 'polypeptide(L)'
;MLDTLFARHKLILLLFAVLVGFFAWHSRSFEINASADTLISEDNIDFIESQKINQKFSPEEFLIIAYRPKDGDIFSKQSLQNISEISKKIKQLNRVKSVRSVMNVPLLSKAGQGLSADMDPNDFTQEKLRLPAAELRTLFKDHPIYDGLLINHEQTASGIQVLFKTDIILQNLDADILAIQSKRLDGPLSKEDKASLKALKAKTAPLEKALRETRNQEIESLRSIIKDYSGDADLYLGGVHVLGYQLISIIQHDLSVFGSAIALLICLLVFMVFRRFSWVLITVICCASSLLITVGAFGLLGLKATVISSNFISLQLILSLAIVIHLIVQYREDAEIHPDISQRELVLRALKNKIAPCFFAGFTTSLGFASLLLSEIEPVTAFGWMMIVAMAVTILCTLLLFPALLLLFPREQASHNNSILLKPVHKLQGLCIRHGTAIILFSVVFFTASVFGSLQLNVENSFINYFSDSTDAHKELSFIDKEFGGSTPLDIIYTPPEEPRPDKNLILRAKDIQNVQRIQKALGEFEAMGTRLSVLNFTQLAKQINNNKPVS
;
A
#
# COMPACT_ATOMS: atom_id res chain seq x y z
N MET A 1 -3.70 23.80 -41.51
CA MET A 1 -4.25 22.76 -40.62
C MET A 1 -4.61 23.31 -39.23
N LEU A 2 -3.69 23.93 -38.47
CA LEU A 2 -4.02 24.55 -37.17
C LEU A 2 -5.09 25.64 -37.28
N ASP A 3 -5.00 26.50 -38.29
CA ASP A 3 -6.00 27.56 -38.55
C ASP A 3 -7.41 27.02 -38.73
N THR A 4 -7.57 25.96 -39.52
CA THR A 4 -8.89 25.35 -39.78
C THR A 4 -9.42 24.65 -38.51
N LEU A 5 -8.54 24.06 -37.71
CA LEU A 5 -8.89 23.38 -36.44
C LEU A 5 -9.43 24.41 -35.43
N PHE A 6 -8.69 25.49 -35.18
CA PHE A 6 -9.08 26.51 -34.18
C PHE A 6 -10.10 27.53 -34.70
N ALA A 7 -10.43 27.53 -36.02
CA ALA A 7 -11.63 28.24 -36.52
C ALA A 7 -12.90 27.74 -35.81
N ARG A 8 -12.92 26.48 -35.40
CA ARG A 8 -14.04 25.85 -34.70
C ARG A 8 -13.74 25.62 -33.22
N HIS A 9 -13.08 26.58 -32.54
CA HIS A 9 -12.69 26.44 -31.12
C HIS A 9 -13.85 26.06 -30.18
N LYS A 10 -15.09 26.56 -30.48
CA LYS A 10 -16.28 26.17 -29.70
C LYS A 10 -16.61 24.69 -29.84
N LEU A 11 -16.34 24.06 -30.99
CA LEU A 11 -16.51 22.62 -31.19
C LEU A 11 -15.47 21.84 -30.40
N ILE A 12 -14.22 22.32 -30.34
CA ILE A 12 -13.16 21.72 -29.52
C ILE A 12 -13.57 21.75 -28.07
N LEU A 13 -14.06 22.88 -27.56
CA LEU A 13 -14.53 23.01 -26.18
C LEU A 13 -15.70 22.06 -25.86
N LEU A 14 -16.65 21.94 -26.77
CA LEU A 14 -17.78 21.02 -26.64
C LEU A 14 -17.27 19.56 -26.59
N LEU A 15 -16.35 19.21 -27.50
CA LEU A 15 -15.72 17.87 -27.51
C LEU A 15 -15.02 17.57 -26.19
N PHE A 16 -14.22 18.53 -25.68
CA PHE A 16 -13.55 18.35 -24.38
C PHE A 16 -14.55 18.26 -23.21
N ALA A 17 -15.64 19.04 -23.22
CA ALA A 17 -16.68 18.96 -22.21
C ALA A 17 -17.34 17.56 -22.20
N VAL A 18 -17.64 16.99 -23.36
CA VAL A 18 -18.18 15.64 -23.50
C VAL A 18 -17.14 14.60 -23.04
N LEU A 19 -15.89 14.77 -23.46
CA LEU A 19 -14.79 13.86 -23.11
C LEU A 19 -14.54 13.87 -21.59
N VAL A 20 -14.47 15.04 -20.97
CA VAL A 20 -14.33 15.18 -19.51
C VAL A 20 -15.52 14.56 -18.79
N GLY A 21 -16.75 14.79 -19.25
CA GLY A 21 -17.95 14.17 -18.69
C GLY A 21 -17.93 12.64 -18.76
N PHE A 22 -17.53 12.09 -19.91
CA PHE A 22 -17.38 10.65 -20.12
C PHE A 22 -16.34 10.05 -19.18
N PHE A 23 -15.15 10.63 -19.12
CA PHE A 23 -14.09 10.12 -18.25
C PHE A 23 -14.37 10.41 -16.76
N ALA A 24 -15.05 11.49 -16.40
CA ALA A 24 -15.51 11.74 -15.03
C ALA A 24 -16.51 10.67 -14.56
N TRP A 25 -17.33 10.12 -15.47
CA TRP A 25 -18.17 8.97 -15.13
C TRP A 25 -17.33 7.71 -14.82
N HIS A 26 -16.33 7.42 -15.65
CA HIS A 26 -15.45 6.24 -15.51
C HIS A 26 -14.44 6.38 -14.35
N SER A 27 -14.17 7.60 -13.88
CA SER A 27 -13.29 7.81 -12.71
C SER A 27 -13.82 7.16 -11.43
N ARG A 28 -15.12 6.88 -11.35
CA ARG A 28 -15.74 6.15 -10.24
C ARG A 28 -15.29 4.70 -10.15
N SER A 29 -14.78 4.13 -11.25
CA SER A 29 -14.24 2.78 -11.31
C SER A 29 -12.74 2.71 -11.01
N PHE A 30 -12.12 3.86 -10.74
CA PHE A 30 -10.72 3.92 -10.35
C PHE A 30 -10.55 3.46 -8.91
N GLU A 31 -9.70 2.46 -8.68
CA GLU A 31 -9.47 1.85 -7.38
C GLU A 31 -8.02 2.03 -6.93
N ILE A 32 -7.85 2.14 -5.60
CA ILE A 32 -6.55 2.11 -4.94
C ILE A 32 -6.38 0.71 -4.37
N ASN A 33 -5.28 0.05 -4.70
CA ASN A 33 -4.91 -1.26 -4.19
C ASN A 33 -3.63 -1.15 -3.35
N ALA A 34 -3.75 -1.39 -2.05
CA ALA A 34 -2.64 -1.36 -1.10
C ALA A 34 -2.41 -2.73 -0.45
N SER A 35 -2.77 -3.83 -1.13
CA SER A 35 -2.48 -5.18 -0.66
C SER A 35 -0.97 -5.45 -0.71
N ALA A 36 -0.44 -6.13 0.31
CA ALA A 36 0.97 -6.54 0.34
C ALA A 36 1.33 -7.47 -0.84
N ASP A 37 0.38 -8.28 -1.29
CA ASP A 37 0.55 -9.20 -2.42
C ASP A 37 0.78 -8.50 -3.76
N THR A 38 0.43 -7.20 -3.85
CA THR A 38 0.62 -6.42 -5.08
C THR A 38 2.05 -5.93 -5.29
N LEU A 39 2.96 -6.18 -4.36
CA LEU A 39 4.36 -5.79 -4.49
C LEU A 39 5.12 -6.65 -5.51
N ILE A 40 4.70 -7.90 -5.69
CA ILE A 40 5.34 -8.85 -6.59
C ILE A 40 4.40 -9.10 -7.77
N SER A 41 4.96 -9.18 -8.96
CA SER A 41 4.17 -9.52 -10.15
C SER A 41 3.54 -10.91 -9.99
N GLU A 42 2.24 -11.01 -10.27
CA GLU A 42 1.53 -12.29 -10.27
C GLU A 42 2.09 -13.32 -11.29
N ASP A 43 2.92 -12.85 -12.20
CA ASP A 43 3.61 -13.64 -13.21
C ASP A 43 4.97 -14.16 -12.74
N ASN A 44 5.43 -13.75 -11.55
CA ASN A 44 6.69 -14.20 -10.96
C ASN A 44 6.62 -15.66 -10.53
N ILE A 45 7.63 -16.45 -10.89
CA ILE A 45 7.70 -17.88 -10.64
C ILE A 45 7.73 -18.18 -9.14
N ASP A 46 8.54 -17.45 -8.38
CA ASP A 46 8.67 -17.65 -6.93
C ASP A 46 7.36 -17.32 -6.21
N PHE A 47 6.62 -16.30 -6.69
CA PHE A 47 5.30 -15.96 -6.17
C PHE A 47 4.30 -17.09 -6.42
N ILE A 48 4.27 -17.65 -7.64
CA ILE A 48 3.37 -18.79 -7.99
C ILE A 48 3.70 -20.01 -7.13
N GLU A 49 4.98 -20.33 -6.93
CA GLU A 49 5.40 -21.43 -6.05
C GLU A 49 4.98 -21.20 -4.59
N SER A 50 5.18 -19.99 -4.08
CA SER A 50 4.73 -19.59 -2.73
C SER A 50 3.22 -19.74 -2.57
N GLN A 51 2.42 -19.27 -3.53
CA GLN A 51 0.97 -19.42 -3.52
C GLN A 51 0.52 -20.89 -3.55
N LYS A 52 1.20 -21.73 -4.32
CA LYS A 52 0.94 -23.19 -4.39
C LYS A 52 1.19 -23.87 -3.05
N ILE A 53 2.21 -23.44 -2.34
CA ILE A 53 2.53 -23.91 -1.00
C ILE A 53 1.46 -23.43 0.01
N ASN A 54 1.13 -22.15 -0.01
CA ASN A 54 0.10 -21.56 0.84
C ASN A 54 -1.26 -22.24 0.65
N GLN A 55 -1.64 -22.55 -0.59
CA GLN A 55 -2.86 -23.30 -0.87
C GLN A 55 -2.88 -24.67 -0.19
N LYS A 56 -1.75 -25.36 -0.14
CA LYS A 56 -1.63 -26.69 0.49
C LYS A 56 -1.85 -26.65 2.01
N PHE A 57 -1.47 -25.55 2.66
CA PHE A 57 -1.60 -25.38 4.11
C PHE A 57 -2.84 -24.58 4.51
N SER A 58 -3.49 -23.91 3.56
CA SER A 58 -4.73 -23.11 3.74
C SER A 58 -4.70 -22.26 5.01
N PRO A 59 -3.80 -21.27 5.12
CA PRO A 59 -3.69 -20.44 6.31
C PRO A 59 -5.02 -19.71 6.56
N GLU A 60 -5.48 -19.74 7.80
CA GLU A 60 -6.70 -19.05 8.21
C GLU A 60 -6.46 -17.53 8.27
N GLU A 61 -7.42 -16.75 7.79
CA GLU A 61 -7.39 -15.29 7.94
C GLU A 61 -7.56 -14.92 9.41
N PHE A 62 -6.64 -14.12 9.95
CA PHE A 62 -6.69 -13.67 11.33
C PHE A 62 -6.28 -12.21 11.51
N LEU A 63 -6.75 -11.61 12.60
CA LEU A 63 -6.27 -10.34 13.14
C LEU A 63 -5.85 -10.53 14.60
N ILE A 64 -4.96 -9.68 15.07
CA ILE A 64 -4.49 -9.68 16.46
C ILE A 64 -4.84 -8.33 17.10
N ILE A 65 -5.41 -8.37 18.30
CA ILE A 65 -5.57 -7.22 19.17
C ILE A 65 -4.59 -7.41 20.32
N ALA A 66 -3.59 -6.54 20.43
CA ALA A 66 -2.70 -6.52 21.57
C ALA A 66 -3.32 -5.65 22.66
N TYR A 67 -3.55 -6.24 23.83
CA TYR A 67 -4.09 -5.62 25.04
C TYR A 67 -2.97 -5.37 26.04
N ARG A 68 -2.67 -4.11 26.36
CA ARG A 68 -1.70 -3.70 27.37
C ARG A 68 -2.42 -2.92 28.46
N PRO A 69 -2.65 -3.51 29.65
CA PRO A 69 -3.31 -2.81 30.74
C PRO A 69 -2.46 -1.65 31.28
N LYS A 70 -3.10 -0.56 31.67
CA LYS A 70 -2.41 0.61 32.22
C LYS A 70 -1.84 0.37 33.62
N ASP A 71 -2.40 -0.58 34.38
CA ASP A 71 -1.88 -1.03 35.67
C ASP A 71 -0.69 -2.01 35.53
N GLY A 72 -0.36 -2.41 34.31
CA GLY A 72 0.74 -3.32 33.98
C GLY A 72 0.49 -4.79 34.32
N ASP A 73 -0.71 -5.16 34.77
CA ASP A 73 -1.04 -6.54 35.16
C ASP A 73 -2.12 -7.17 34.27
N ILE A 74 -1.68 -8.03 33.33
CA ILE A 74 -2.61 -8.75 32.43
C ILE A 74 -3.46 -9.80 33.15
N PHE A 75 -3.05 -10.26 34.33
CA PHE A 75 -3.77 -11.23 35.12
C PHE A 75 -4.61 -10.59 36.25
N SER A 76 -4.69 -9.26 36.30
CA SER A 76 -5.61 -8.58 37.18
C SER A 76 -7.05 -8.94 36.85
N LYS A 77 -7.94 -8.93 37.84
CA LYS A 77 -9.35 -9.23 37.66
C LYS A 77 -9.99 -8.34 36.59
N GLN A 78 -9.62 -7.06 36.54
CA GLN A 78 -10.12 -6.10 35.56
C GLN A 78 -9.63 -6.46 34.14
N SER A 79 -8.34 -6.77 33.97
CA SER A 79 -7.77 -7.15 32.68
C SER A 79 -8.40 -8.42 32.12
N LEU A 80 -8.53 -9.47 32.93
CA LEU A 80 -9.17 -10.72 32.51
C LEU A 80 -10.64 -10.52 32.17
N GLN A 81 -11.36 -9.68 32.91
CA GLN A 81 -12.74 -9.32 32.60
C GLN A 81 -12.84 -8.56 31.28
N ASN A 82 -12.02 -7.54 31.07
CA ASN A 82 -11.98 -6.77 29.82
C ASN A 82 -11.68 -7.68 28.61
N ILE A 83 -10.66 -8.54 28.70
CA ILE A 83 -10.31 -9.48 27.63
C ILE A 83 -11.49 -10.44 27.32
N SER A 84 -12.17 -10.93 28.35
CA SER A 84 -13.36 -11.81 28.19
C SER A 84 -14.50 -11.06 27.49
N GLU A 85 -14.80 -9.83 27.93
CA GLU A 85 -15.88 -9.02 27.34
C GLU A 85 -15.57 -8.61 25.90
N ILE A 86 -14.36 -8.17 25.61
CA ILE A 86 -13.87 -7.86 24.25
C ILE A 86 -14.05 -9.10 23.37
N SER A 87 -13.56 -10.26 23.83
CA SER A 87 -13.65 -11.52 23.08
C SER A 87 -15.11 -11.92 22.80
N LYS A 88 -16.03 -11.72 23.76
CA LYS A 88 -17.47 -12.00 23.58
C LYS A 88 -18.11 -11.06 22.57
N LYS A 89 -17.84 -9.74 22.65
CA LYS A 89 -18.35 -8.76 21.68
C LYS A 89 -17.86 -9.07 20.26
N ILE A 90 -16.58 -9.39 20.10
CA ILE A 90 -15.99 -9.72 18.80
C ILE A 90 -16.59 -11.01 18.22
N LYS A 91 -16.84 -12.03 19.04
CA LYS A 91 -17.41 -13.30 18.61
C LYS A 91 -18.83 -13.15 18.02
N GLN A 92 -19.54 -12.05 18.30
CA GLN A 92 -20.85 -11.74 17.73
C GLN A 92 -20.79 -11.22 16.29
N LEU A 93 -19.61 -10.86 15.77
CA LEU A 93 -19.47 -10.42 14.38
C LEU A 93 -19.66 -11.60 13.42
N ASN A 94 -20.39 -11.39 12.33
CA ASN A 94 -20.90 -12.46 11.45
C ASN A 94 -19.83 -13.36 10.86
N ARG A 95 -18.70 -12.80 10.43
CA ARG A 95 -17.59 -13.55 9.80
C ARG A 95 -16.60 -14.12 10.79
N VAL A 96 -16.68 -13.77 12.07
CA VAL A 96 -15.77 -14.32 13.09
C VAL A 96 -16.04 -15.81 13.27
N LYS A 97 -15.02 -16.63 13.06
CA LYS A 97 -15.02 -18.08 13.29
C LYS A 97 -14.77 -18.39 14.75
N SER A 98 -13.69 -17.83 15.29
CA SER A 98 -13.32 -18.00 16.70
C SER A 98 -12.46 -16.84 17.19
N VAL A 99 -12.45 -16.64 18.49
CA VAL A 99 -11.56 -15.70 19.18
C VAL A 99 -10.73 -16.47 20.17
N ARG A 100 -9.41 -16.33 20.12
CA ARG A 100 -8.46 -16.97 21.03
C ARG A 100 -7.79 -15.91 21.89
N SER A 101 -7.80 -16.13 23.20
CA SER A 101 -7.21 -15.23 24.20
C SER A 101 -6.76 -16.04 25.40
N VAL A 102 -6.08 -15.42 26.35
CA VAL A 102 -5.70 -16.05 27.63
C VAL A 102 -6.87 -16.67 28.39
N MET A 103 -8.12 -16.25 28.07
CA MET A 103 -9.33 -16.76 28.71
C MET A 103 -9.77 -18.13 28.20
N ASN A 104 -9.55 -18.42 26.92
CA ASN A 104 -10.16 -19.57 26.24
C ASN A 104 -9.17 -20.50 25.51
N VAL A 105 -7.86 -20.26 25.64
CA VAL A 105 -6.86 -21.22 25.14
C VAL A 105 -6.71 -22.39 26.10
N PRO A 106 -6.47 -23.64 25.58
CA PRO A 106 -6.33 -24.83 26.40
C PRO A 106 -5.06 -24.80 27.28
N LEU A 107 -5.24 -24.90 28.60
CA LEU A 107 -4.19 -25.01 29.59
C LEU A 107 -3.90 -26.50 29.88
N LEU A 108 -3.41 -27.23 28.88
CA LEU A 108 -3.27 -28.69 28.89
C LEU A 108 -2.37 -29.21 30.03
N SER A 109 -1.44 -28.38 30.55
CA SER A 109 -0.64 -28.73 31.74
C SER A 109 -1.48 -28.99 32.99
N LYS A 110 -2.74 -28.56 33.02
CA LYS A 110 -3.70 -28.83 34.10
C LYS A 110 -4.51 -30.12 33.94
N ALA A 111 -4.46 -30.75 32.77
CA ALA A 111 -5.15 -32.01 32.51
C ALA A 111 -4.53 -33.20 33.28
N GLY A 112 -3.33 -33.03 33.85
CA GLY A 112 -2.63 -34.08 34.60
C GLY A 112 -2.12 -35.24 33.74
N GLN A 113 -1.72 -36.36 34.38
CA GLN A 113 -1.13 -37.53 33.70
C GLN A 113 -2.11 -38.37 32.86
N GLY A 114 -3.34 -37.93 32.68
CA GLY A 114 -4.41 -38.69 32.02
C GLY A 114 -4.95 -38.06 30.75
N LEU A 115 -4.12 -37.42 29.91
CA LEU A 115 -4.58 -36.99 28.57
C LEU A 115 -5.02 -38.23 27.79
N SER A 116 -6.33 -38.48 27.76
CA SER A 116 -6.93 -39.48 26.90
C SER A 116 -7.43 -38.81 25.59
N ALA A 117 -7.52 -39.61 24.53
CA ALA A 117 -8.05 -39.11 23.23
C ALA A 117 -9.50 -38.57 23.32
N ASP A 118 -10.22 -38.93 24.39
CA ASP A 118 -11.61 -38.55 24.63
C ASP A 118 -11.77 -37.23 25.40
N MET A 119 -10.68 -36.61 25.87
CA MET A 119 -10.72 -35.34 26.58
C MET A 119 -10.94 -34.15 25.64
N ASP A 120 -11.90 -33.30 25.96
CA ASP A 120 -12.05 -32.02 25.25
C ASP A 120 -11.04 -31.00 25.80
N PRO A 121 -10.06 -30.54 24.99
CA PRO A 121 -9.12 -29.51 25.40
C PRO A 121 -9.78 -28.22 25.91
N ASN A 122 -11.02 -27.94 25.45
CA ASN A 122 -11.78 -26.76 25.85
C ASN A 122 -12.30 -26.84 27.30
N ASP A 123 -12.16 -27.97 27.98
CA ASP A 123 -12.50 -28.07 29.41
C ASP A 123 -11.42 -27.46 30.30
N PHE A 124 -10.20 -27.27 29.77
CA PHE A 124 -9.05 -26.76 30.50
C PHE A 124 -8.75 -25.29 30.14
N THR A 125 -9.73 -24.43 30.12
CA THR A 125 -9.56 -22.99 29.83
C THR A 125 -9.71 -22.16 31.10
N GLN A 126 -9.14 -20.94 31.11
CA GLN A 126 -9.29 -20.01 32.23
C GLN A 126 -10.76 -19.69 32.54
N GLU A 127 -11.60 -19.58 31.51
CA GLU A 127 -13.06 -19.34 31.69
C GLU A 127 -13.73 -20.41 32.54
N LYS A 128 -13.30 -21.69 32.40
CA LYS A 128 -13.87 -22.83 33.13
C LYS A 128 -13.15 -23.08 34.46
N LEU A 129 -11.82 -23.07 34.46
CA LEU A 129 -11.00 -23.39 35.63
C LEU A 129 -10.95 -22.28 36.68
N ARG A 130 -11.07 -21.00 36.26
CA ARG A 130 -11.03 -19.82 37.12
C ARG A 130 -9.82 -19.78 38.06
N LEU A 131 -8.64 -20.06 37.50
CA LEU A 131 -7.38 -20.12 38.25
C LEU A 131 -6.99 -18.75 38.82
N PRO A 132 -6.32 -18.71 39.99
CA PRO A 132 -5.84 -17.46 40.55
C PRO A 132 -4.69 -16.87 39.69
N ALA A 133 -4.52 -15.55 39.74
CA ALA A 133 -3.52 -14.81 38.94
C ALA A 133 -2.09 -15.35 39.12
N ALA A 134 -1.69 -15.72 40.32
CA ALA A 134 -0.35 -16.27 40.62
C ALA A 134 -0.11 -17.58 39.85
N GLU A 135 -1.11 -18.41 39.74
CA GLU A 135 -1.03 -19.69 39.04
C GLU A 135 -1.00 -19.47 37.50
N LEU A 136 -1.79 -18.55 36.99
CA LEU A 136 -1.76 -18.17 35.57
C LEU A 136 -0.38 -17.64 35.18
N ARG A 137 0.23 -16.76 35.99
CA ARG A 137 1.59 -16.28 35.76
C ARG A 137 2.59 -17.40 35.58
N THR A 138 2.50 -18.41 36.43
CA THR A 138 3.39 -19.57 36.36
C THR A 138 3.13 -20.43 35.14
N LEU A 139 1.85 -20.62 34.77
CA LEU A 139 1.46 -21.44 33.63
C LEU A 139 1.84 -20.84 32.29
N PHE A 140 1.74 -19.52 32.15
CA PHE A 140 2.06 -18.83 30.90
C PHE A 140 3.55 -18.46 30.80
N LYS A 141 4.31 -18.45 31.89
CA LYS A 141 5.73 -18.16 31.88
C LYS A 141 6.49 -19.29 31.16
N ASP A 142 7.28 -18.89 30.17
CA ASP A 142 8.06 -19.82 29.33
C ASP A 142 7.21 -20.95 28.72
N HIS A 143 5.92 -20.68 28.47
CA HIS A 143 5.01 -21.67 27.90
C HIS A 143 5.39 -21.96 26.43
N PRO A 144 5.62 -23.23 26.04
CA PRO A 144 6.18 -23.58 24.73
C PRO A 144 5.43 -23.03 23.54
N ILE A 145 4.13 -22.75 23.67
CA ILE A 145 3.26 -22.29 22.55
C ILE A 145 2.80 -20.85 22.74
N TYR A 146 2.49 -20.41 23.97
CA TYR A 146 1.78 -19.14 24.20
C TYR A 146 2.71 -17.98 24.55
N ASP A 147 3.91 -18.25 25.05
CA ASP A 147 4.90 -17.23 25.36
C ASP A 147 5.46 -16.62 24.08
N GLY A 148 5.46 -15.29 23.97
CA GLY A 148 5.83 -14.54 22.79
C GLY A 148 4.81 -14.56 21.62
N LEU A 149 3.68 -15.27 21.75
CA LEU A 149 2.61 -15.30 20.73
C LEU A 149 1.26 -14.79 21.26
N LEU A 150 0.89 -15.24 22.44
CA LEU A 150 -0.39 -14.87 23.07
C LEU A 150 -0.16 -13.96 24.29
N ILE A 151 0.95 -14.12 24.96
CA ILE A 151 1.42 -13.27 26.04
C ILE A 151 2.86 -12.91 25.73
N ASN A 152 3.25 -11.66 25.94
CA ASN A 152 4.66 -11.27 25.77
C ASN A 152 5.52 -11.82 26.91
N HIS A 153 6.83 -11.92 26.69
CA HIS A 153 7.78 -12.53 27.66
C HIS A 153 7.75 -11.88 29.05
N GLU A 154 7.47 -10.58 29.11
CA GLU A 154 7.38 -9.81 30.35
C GLU A 154 6.03 -9.96 31.06
N GLN A 155 5.06 -10.62 30.44
CA GLN A 155 3.68 -10.76 30.93
C GLN A 155 2.97 -9.42 31.21
N THR A 156 3.30 -8.40 30.40
CA THR A 156 2.71 -7.07 30.50
C THR A 156 1.68 -6.78 29.40
N ALA A 157 1.62 -7.62 28.37
CA ALA A 157 0.66 -7.53 27.28
C ALA A 157 0.13 -8.91 26.87
N SER A 158 -1.12 -8.94 26.41
CA SER A 158 -1.79 -10.16 25.92
C SER A 158 -2.39 -9.95 24.53
N GLY A 159 -2.23 -10.93 23.65
CA GLY A 159 -2.87 -10.97 22.34
C GLY A 159 -4.27 -11.56 22.42
N ILE A 160 -5.18 -10.99 21.63
CA ILE A 160 -6.48 -11.56 21.33
C ILE A 160 -6.49 -11.84 19.83
N GLN A 161 -6.40 -13.11 19.45
CA GLN A 161 -6.42 -13.54 18.06
C GLN A 161 -7.86 -13.72 17.58
N VAL A 162 -8.23 -13.05 16.52
CA VAL A 162 -9.56 -13.13 15.89
C VAL A 162 -9.42 -13.88 14.57
N LEU A 163 -10.02 -15.05 14.46
CA LEU A 163 -10.01 -15.87 13.25
C LEU A 163 -11.32 -15.68 12.49
N PHE A 164 -11.23 -15.55 11.18
CA PHE A 164 -12.36 -15.32 10.30
C PHE A 164 -12.74 -16.57 9.49
N LYS A 165 -14.01 -16.64 9.10
CA LYS A 165 -14.51 -17.66 8.18
C LYS A 165 -13.98 -17.36 6.78
N THR A 166 -13.46 -18.37 6.11
CA THR A 166 -13.01 -18.28 4.74
C THR A 166 -14.21 -18.25 3.77
N ASP A 167 -14.13 -17.42 2.74
CA ASP A 167 -15.08 -17.45 1.63
C ASP A 167 -14.73 -18.63 0.71
N ILE A 168 -15.52 -19.71 0.78
CA ILE A 168 -15.26 -20.94 0.03
C ILE A 168 -15.38 -20.70 -1.48
N ILE A 169 -16.26 -19.80 -1.93
CA ILE A 169 -16.46 -19.53 -3.36
C ILE A 169 -15.20 -18.87 -3.93
N LEU A 170 -14.71 -17.85 -3.22
CA LEU A 170 -13.51 -17.14 -3.63
C LEU A 170 -12.29 -18.07 -3.56
N GLN A 171 -12.14 -18.85 -2.49
CA GLN A 171 -11.06 -19.82 -2.34
C GLN A 171 -11.00 -20.84 -3.50
N ASN A 172 -12.15 -21.33 -3.96
CA ASN A 172 -12.21 -22.24 -5.10
C ASN A 172 -11.80 -21.55 -6.41
N LEU A 173 -12.25 -20.32 -6.63
CA LEU A 173 -11.87 -19.52 -7.81
C LEU A 173 -10.37 -19.19 -7.83
N ASP A 174 -9.82 -18.86 -6.67
CA ASP A 174 -8.38 -18.60 -6.51
C ASP A 174 -7.56 -19.88 -6.76
N ALA A 175 -8.08 -21.04 -6.35
CA ALA A 175 -7.48 -22.33 -6.65
C ALA A 175 -7.47 -22.62 -8.17
N ASP A 176 -8.55 -22.32 -8.87
CA ASP A 176 -8.63 -22.48 -10.34
C ASP A 176 -7.66 -21.49 -11.04
N ILE A 177 -7.58 -20.26 -10.58
CA ILE A 177 -6.62 -19.27 -11.09
C ILE A 177 -5.19 -19.77 -10.90
N LEU A 178 -4.84 -20.23 -9.70
CA LEU A 178 -3.51 -20.73 -9.37
C LEU A 178 -3.17 -21.99 -10.17
N ALA A 179 -4.13 -22.88 -10.44
CA ALA A 179 -3.93 -24.06 -11.27
C ALA A 179 -3.52 -23.68 -12.71
N ILE A 180 -4.11 -22.61 -13.27
CA ILE A 180 -3.72 -22.10 -14.59
C ILE A 180 -2.36 -21.39 -14.52
N GLN A 181 -2.15 -20.54 -13.50
CA GLN A 181 -0.89 -19.82 -13.33
C GLN A 181 0.29 -20.78 -13.14
N SER A 182 0.08 -21.89 -12.40
CA SER A 182 1.14 -22.88 -12.14
C SER A 182 1.66 -23.59 -13.40
N LYS A 183 0.92 -23.58 -14.51
CA LYS A 183 1.43 -24.07 -15.80
C LYS A 183 2.61 -23.25 -16.34
N ARG A 184 2.80 -22.03 -15.84
CA ARG A 184 3.97 -21.19 -16.17
C ARG A 184 5.29 -21.80 -15.67
N LEU A 185 5.26 -22.62 -14.64
CA LEU A 185 6.43 -23.34 -14.15
C LEU A 185 6.98 -24.32 -15.20
N ASP A 186 6.10 -24.81 -16.09
CA ASP A 186 6.45 -25.74 -17.16
C ASP A 186 6.68 -25.03 -18.52
N GLY A 187 6.31 -23.72 -18.61
CA GLY A 187 6.49 -22.93 -19.83
C GLY A 187 5.44 -21.82 -20.03
N PRO A 188 5.49 -21.09 -21.13
CA PRO A 188 4.58 -19.98 -21.39
C PRO A 188 3.13 -20.46 -21.55
N LEU A 189 2.17 -19.72 -20.95
CA LEU A 189 0.74 -20.04 -21.05
C LEU A 189 0.23 -19.99 -22.49
N SER A 190 -0.62 -20.95 -22.84
CA SER A 190 -1.33 -20.99 -24.11
C SER A 190 -2.31 -19.82 -24.27
N LYS A 191 -2.78 -19.56 -25.49
CA LYS A 191 -3.81 -18.54 -25.73
C LYS A 191 -5.12 -18.84 -24.99
N GLU A 192 -5.48 -20.12 -24.89
CA GLU A 192 -6.67 -20.61 -24.18
C GLU A 192 -6.52 -20.41 -22.67
N ASP A 193 -5.36 -20.72 -22.09
CA ASP A 193 -5.08 -20.50 -20.67
C ASP A 193 -5.15 -19.02 -20.32
N LYS A 194 -4.60 -18.14 -21.17
CA LYS A 194 -4.68 -16.68 -20.96
C LYS A 194 -6.13 -16.16 -21.03
N ALA A 195 -6.94 -16.69 -21.94
CA ALA A 195 -8.35 -16.31 -22.03
C ALA A 195 -9.14 -16.79 -20.80
N SER A 196 -8.92 -18.03 -20.37
CA SER A 196 -9.53 -18.62 -19.17
C SER A 196 -9.13 -17.88 -17.91
N LEU A 197 -7.84 -17.53 -17.75
CA LEU A 197 -7.33 -16.74 -16.64
C LEU A 197 -8.01 -15.37 -16.59
N LYS A 198 -8.13 -14.69 -17.74
CA LYS A 198 -8.83 -13.39 -17.83
C LYS A 198 -10.30 -13.50 -17.43
N ALA A 199 -10.98 -14.56 -17.87
CA ALA A 199 -12.40 -14.79 -17.53
C ALA A 199 -12.59 -15.08 -16.03
N LEU A 200 -11.72 -15.91 -15.43
CA LEU A 200 -11.74 -16.19 -13.99
C LEU A 200 -11.48 -14.92 -13.17
N LYS A 201 -10.44 -14.14 -13.50
CA LYS A 201 -10.14 -12.88 -12.83
C LYS A 201 -11.30 -11.86 -12.94
N ALA A 202 -11.97 -11.81 -14.07
CA ALA A 202 -13.16 -10.95 -14.22
C ALA A 202 -14.33 -11.41 -13.33
N LYS A 203 -14.41 -12.71 -13.02
CA LYS A 203 -15.43 -13.29 -12.14
C LYS A 203 -15.07 -13.11 -10.65
N THR A 204 -13.80 -13.18 -10.29
CA THR A 204 -13.35 -12.99 -8.89
C THR A 204 -13.35 -11.54 -8.46
N ALA A 205 -13.03 -10.59 -9.34
CA ALA A 205 -12.91 -9.18 -9.01
C ALA A 205 -14.10 -8.56 -8.22
N PRO A 206 -15.37 -8.78 -8.58
CA PRO A 206 -16.50 -8.26 -7.79
C PRO A 206 -16.63 -8.93 -6.42
N LEU A 207 -16.26 -10.20 -6.28
CA LEU A 207 -16.29 -10.94 -5.00
C LEU A 207 -15.17 -10.45 -4.07
N GLU A 208 -13.96 -10.29 -4.60
CA GLU A 208 -12.84 -9.69 -3.86
C GLU A 208 -13.16 -8.28 -3.36
N LYS A 209 -13.82 -7.48 -4.20
CA LYS A 209 -14.26 -6.14 -3.81
C LYS A 209 -15.26 -6.19 -2.65
N ALA A 210 -16.27 -7.03 -2.75
CA ALA A 210 -17.26 -7.21 -1.69
C ALA A 210 -16.64 -7.71 -0.37
N LEU A 211 -15.70 -8.66 -0.47
CA LEU A 211 -14.94 -9.15 0.69
C LEU A 211 -14.09 -8.04 1.33
N ARG A 212 -13.43 -7.21 0.52
CA ARG A 212 -12.64 -6.06 1.00
C ARG A 212 -13.51 -5.03 1.72
N GLU A 213 -14.68 -4.72 1.18
CA GLU A 213 -15.64 -3.82 1.83
C GLU A 213 -16.12 -4.39 3.18
N THR A 214 -16.38 -5.70 3.23
CA THR A 214 -16.74 -6.40 4.46
C THR A 214 -15.62 -6.36 5.49
N ARG A 215 -14.37 -6.63 5.08
CA ARG A 215 -13.18 -6.54 5.94
C ARG A 215 -12.98 -5.13 6.52
N ASN A 216 -13.19 -4.10 5.71
CA ASN A 216 -13.11 -2.72 6.18
C ASN A 216 -14.15 -2.43 7.28
N GLN A 217 -15.40 -2.88 7.09
CA GLN A 217 -16.47 -2.73 8.10
C GLN A 217 -16.15 -3.51 9.39
N GLU A 218 -15.55 -4.70 9.26
CA GLU A 218 -15.10 -5.50 10.40
C GLU A 218 -13.99 -4.80 11.18
N ILE A 219 -13.00 -4.21 10.49
CA ILE A 219 -11.92 -3.44 11.12
C ILE A 219 -12.49 -2.23 11.86
N GLU A 220 -13.42 -1.49 11.26
CA GLU A 220 -14.09 -0.37 11.93
C GLU A 220 -14.89 -0.82 13.16
N SER A 221 -15.58 -1.95 13.06
CA SER A 221 -16.32 -2.54 14.18
C SER A 221 -15.40 -2.97 15.32
N LEU A 222 -14.26 -3.59 15.00
CA LEU A 222 -13.22 -3.95 15.97
C LEU A 222 -12.65 -2.70 16.65
N ARG A 223 -12.32 -1.65 15.88
CA ARG A 223 -11.85 -0.36 16.44
C ARG A 223 -12.87 0.28 17.35
N SER A 224 -14.15 0.21 17.01
CA SER A 224 -15.23 0.71 17.88
C SER A 224 -15.31 -0.08 19.18
N ILE A 225 -15.25 -1.43 19.12
CA ILE A 225 -15.27 -2.28 20.31
C ILE A 225 -14.09 -1.99 21.24
N ILE A 226 -12.85 -1.95 20.70
CA ILE A 226 -11.64 -1.74 21.53
C ILE A 226 -11.58 -0.33 22.12
N LYS A 227 -12.15 0.66 21.45
CA LYS A 227 -12.20 2.05 21.93
C LYS A 227 -12.91 2.19 23.27
N ASP A 228 -13.95 1.38 23.52
CA ASP A 228 -14.69 1.39 24.79
C ASP A 228 -13.78 1.07 25.99
N TYR A 229 -12.66 0.37 25.77
CA TYR A 229 -11.73 -0.09 26.80
C TYR A 229 -10.44 0.74 26.87
N SER A 230 -10.33 1.80 26.08
CA SER A 230 -9.13 2.68 26.05
C SER A 230 -8.85 3.42 27.36
N GLY A 231 -9.84 3.48 28.26
CA GLY A 231 -9.67 4.00 29.62
C GLY A 231 -8.76 3.11 30.48
N ASP A 232 -8.87 1.81 30.34
CA ASP A 232 -8.24 0.79 31.18
C ASP A 232 -6.94 0.22 30.57
N ALA A 233 -6.83 0.23 29.22
CA ALA A 233 -5.73 -0.39 28.49
C ALA A 233 -5.37 0.39 27.24
N ASP A 234 -4.13 0.24 26.78
CA ASP A 234 -3.71 0.57 25.43
C ASP A 234 -3.99 -0.65 24.55
N LEU A 235 -4.69 -0.43 23.44
CA LEU A 235 -5.12 -1.49 22.53
C LEU A 235 -4.61 -1.21 21.13
N TYR A 236 -3.93 -2.20 20.56
CA TYR A 236 -3.30 -2.12 19.25
C TYR A 236 -3.87 -3.19 18.34
N LEU A 237 -4.31 -2.79 17.15
CA LEU A 237 -4.90 -3.71 16.17
C LEU A 237 -3.91 -4.00 15.05
N GLY A 238 -3.63 -5.29 14.80
CA GLY A 238 -2.69 -5.73 13.77
C GLY A 238 -3.20 -6.86 12.91
N GLY A 239 -2.52 -7.06 11.80
CA GLY A 239 -2.81 -8.06 10.79
C GLY A 239 -2.72 -7.49 9.38
N VAL A 240 -2.52 -8.36 8.38
CA VAL A 240 -2.26 -7.95 6.99
C VAL A 240 -3.38 -7.06 6.42
N HIS A 241 -4.64 -7.39 6.73
CA HIS A 241 -5.78 -6.61 6.25
C HIS A 241 -5.93 -5.26 6.94
N VAL A 242 -5.53 -5.15 8.22
CA VAL A 242 -5.49 -3.87 8.96
C VAL A 242 -4.48 -2.93 8.32
N LEU A 243 -3.30 -3.46 7.96
CA LEU A 243 -2.28 -2.71 7.24
C LEU A 243 -2.78 -2.17 5.91
N GLY A 244 -3.40 -3.04 5.11
CA GLY A 244 -3.99 -2.63 3.83
C GLY A 244 -5.05 -1.53 4.01
N TYR A 245 -5.92 -1.66 5.01
CA TYR A 245 -6.93 -0.65 5.33
C TYR A 245 -6.30 0.69 5.73
N GLN A 246 -5.30 0.67 6.61
CA GLN A 246 -4.58 1.88 7.05
C GLN A 246 -3.84 2.55 5.89
N LEU A 247 -3.15 1.77 5.04
CA LEU A 247 -2.48 2.29 3.86
C LEU A 247 -3.45 3.00 2.91
N ILE A 248 -4.60 2.38 2.61
CA ILE A 248 -5.62 3.01 1.76
C ILE A 248 -6.14 4.29 2.39
N SER A 249 -6.40 4.30 3.70
CA SER A 249 -6.87 5.49 4.43
C SER A 249 -5.85 6.64 4.38
N ILE A 250 -4.56 6.33 4.60
CA ILE A 250 -3.47 7.31 4.51
C ILE A 250 -3.35 7.86 3.09
N ILE A 251 -3.36 6.99 2.07
CA ILE A 251 -3.30 7.41 0.66
C ILE A 251 -4.47 8.34 0.31
N GLN A 252 -5.70 8.01 0.73
CA GLN A 252 -6.87 8.85 0.48
C GLN A 252 -6.75 10.22 1.18
N HIS A 253 -6.26 10.23 2.41
CA HIS A 253 -5.97 11.46 3.14
C HIS A 253 -4.92 12.31 2.43
N ASP A 254 -3.79 11.70 2.05
CA ASP A 254 -2.69 12.35 1.35
C ASP A 254 -3.14 12.92 -0.01
N LEU A 255 -3.89 12.16 -0.79
CA LEU A 255 -4.45 12.63 -2.05
C LEU A 255 -5.35 13.85 -1.86
N SER A 256 -6.16 13.87 -0.82
CA SER A 256 -7.04 14.99 -0.49
C SER A 256 -6.25 16.21 -0.04
N VAL A 257 -5.31 16.05 0.88
CA VAL A 257 -4.53 17.15 1.47
C VAL A 257 -3.51 17.69 0.47
N PHE A 258 -2.67 16.84 -0.11
CA PHE A 258 -1.66 17.28 -1.08
C PHE A 258 -2.27 17.74 -2.39
N GLY A 259 -3.32 17.05 -2.88
CA GLY A 259 -4.02 17.45 -4.09
C GLY A 259 -4.65 18.84 -3.95
N SER A 260 -5.32 19.12 -2.85
CA SER A 260 -5.91 20.43 -2.58
C SER A 260 -4.84 21.50 -2.32
N ALA A 261 -3.77 21.19 -1.60
CA ALA A 261 -2.67 22.11 -1.35
C ALA A 261 -1.95 22.50 -2.65
N ILE A 262 -1.68 21.54 -3.54
CA ILE A 262 -1.08 21.79 -4.85
C ILE A 262 -2.02 22.61 -5.72
N ALA A 263 -3.32 22.31 -5.77
CA ALA A 263 -4.28 23.09 -6.53
C ALA A 263 -4.34 24.54 -6.04
N LEU A 264 -4.34 24.75 -4.72
CA LEU A 264 -4.28 26.11 -4.14
C LEU A 264 -2.98 26.82 -4.49
N LEU A 265 -1.84 26.13 -4.38
CA LEU A 265 -0.52 26.67 -4.70
C LEU A 265 -0.43 27.05 -6.20
N ILE A 266 -0.98 26.24 -7.10
CA ILE A 266 -1.08 26.53 -8.53
C ILE A 266 -1.87 27.84 -8.74
N CYS A 267 -3.05 27.96 -8.13
CA CYS A 267 -3.86 29.17 -8.21
C CYS A 267 -3.11 30.41 -7.72
N LEU A 268 -2.46 30.29 -6.55
CA LEU A 268 -1.70 31.37 -5.94
C LEU A 268 -0.52 31.80 -6.82
N LEU A 269 0.27 30.82 -7.30
CA LEU A 269 1.45 31.06 -8.12
C LEU A 269 1.06 31.73 -9.44
N VAL A 270 0.08 31.20 -10.16
CA VAL A 270 -0.38 31.77 -11.44
C VAL A 270 -0.96 33.16 -11.22
N PHE A 271 -1.72 33.39 -10.14
CA PHE A 271 -2.24 34.70 -9.81
C PHE A 271 -1.12 35.70 -9.44
N MET A 272 -0.15 35.28 -8.64
CA MET A 272 0.98 36.12 -8.23
C MET A 272 1.83 36.56 -9.43
N VAL A 273 2.10 35.61 -10.36
CA VAL A 273 2.94 35.85 -11.55
C VAL A 273 2.21 36.72 -12.58
N PHE A 274 0.99 36.36 -12.94
CA PHE A 274 0.28 36.99 -14.05
C PHE A 274 -0.73 38.06 -13.64
N ARG A 275 -1.11 38.12 -12.35
CA ARG A 275 -2.02 39.12 -11.73
C ARG A 275 -3.36 39.27 -12.44
N ARG A 276 -3.85 38.21 -13.11
CA ARG A 276 -5.15 38.16 -13.79
C ARG A 276 -5.86 36.86 -13.48
N PHE A 277 -7.12 36.96 -13.11
CA PHE A 277 -7.94 35.80 -12.75
C PHE A 277 -8.23 34.88 -13.97
N SER A 278 -8.26 35.44 -15.17
CA SER A 278 -8.45 34.66 -16.42
C SER A 278 -7.36 33.59 -16.59
N TRP A 279 -6.10 33.91 -16.28
CA TRP A 279 -5.00 32.94 -16.38
C TRP A 279 -5.13 31.82 -15.36
N VAL A 280 -5.57 32.15 -14.14
CA VAL A 280 -5.86 31.15 -13.12
C VAL A 280 -6.96 30.21 -13.60
N LEU A 281 -8.07 30.77 -14.09
CA LEU A 281 -9.21 29.99 -14.57
C LEU A 281 -8.83 29.05 -15.73
N ILE A 282 -8.13 29.53 -16.74
CA ILE A 282 -7.67 28.70 -17.86
C ILE A 282 -6.75 27.59 -17.39
N THR A 283 -5.79 27.90 -16.52
CA THR A 283 -4.84 26.92 -15.98
C THR A 283 -5.57 25.83 -15.18
N VAL A 284 -6.48 26.22 -14.29
CA VAL A 284 -7.25 25.29 -13.47
C VAL A 284 -8.11 24.38 -14.34
N ILE A 285 -8.80 24.93 -15.35
CA ILE A 285 -9.61 24.12 -16.28
C ILE A 285 -8.73 23.13 -17.04
N CYS A 286 -7.57 23.53 -17.54
CA CYS A 286 -6.64 22.64 -18.24
C CYS A 286 -6.13 21.52 -17.31
N CYS A 287 -5.66 21.86 -16.12
CA CYS A 287 -5.15 20.90 -15.15
C CYS A 287 -6.25 19.93 -14.68
N ALA A 288 -7.43 20.45 -14.33
CA ALA A 288 -8.54 19.61 -13.87
C ALA A 288 -9.06 18.69 -14.97
N SER A 289 -9.19 19.20 -16.21
CA SER A 289 -9.61 18.37 -17.36
C SER A 289 -8.60 17.26 -17.65
N SER A 290 -7.30 17.58 -17.64
CA SER A 290 -6.23 16.61 -17.82
C SER A 290 -6.30 15.52 -16.76
N LEU A 291 -6.44 15.90 -15.48
CA LEU A 291 -6.53 14.95 -14.36
C LEU A 291 -7.76 14.07 -14.45
N LEU A 292 -8.95 14.64 -14.68
CA LEU A 292 -10.21 13.88 -14.79
C LEU A 292 -10.20 12.89 -15.95
N ILE A 293 -9.66 13.29 -17.10
CA ILE A 293 -9.51 12.39 -18.25
C ILE A 293 -8.54 11.26 -17.91
N THR A 294 -7.43 11.54 -17.22
CA THR A 294 -6.43 10.55 -16.84
C THR A 294 -7.00 9.54 -15.85
N VAL A 295 -7.62 10.01 -14.75
CA VAL A 295 -8.23 9.13 -13.74
C VAL A 295 -9.34 8.29 -14.35
N GLY A 296 -10.16 8.88 -15.22
CA GLY A 296 -11.20 8.14 -15.93
C GLY A 296 -10.65 7.12 -16.92
N ALA A 297 -9.54 7.43 -17.60
CA ALA A 297 -8.84 6.48 -18.45
C ALA A 297 -8.28 5.29 -17.64
N PHE A 298 -7.76 5.53 -16.44
CA PHE A 298 -7.33 4.46 -15.55
C PHE A 298 -8.49 3.58 -15.12
N GLY A 299 -9.62 4.17 -14.73
CA GLY A 299 -10.84 3.44 -14.41
C GLY A 299 -11.34 2.58 -15.59
N LEU A 300 -11.29 3.10 -16.81
CA LEU A 300 -11.69 2.39 -18.03
C LEU A 300 -10.73 1.26 -18.40
N LEU A 301 -9.42 1.46 -18.21
CA LEU A 301 -8.38 0.49 -18.51
C LEU A 301 -8.19 -0.54 -17.37
N GLY A 302 -8.87 -0.37 -16.23
CA GLY A 302 -8.73 -1.24 -15.06
C GLY A 302 -7.38 -1.09 -14.36
N LEU A 303 -6.68 0.04 -14.54
CA LEU A 303 -5.43 0.33 -13.86
C LEU A 303 -5.73 0.76 -12.43
N LYS A 304 -5.12 0.05 -11.46
CA LYS A 304 -5.28 0.34 -10.04
C LYS A 304 -4.08 1.14 -9.54
N ALA A 305 -4.34 2.17 -8.73
CA ALA A 305 -3.25 2.87 -8.06
C ALA A 305 -2.73 2.03 -6.89
N THR A 306 -1.41 2.00 -6.75
CA THR A 306 -0.70 1.39 -5.63
C THR A 306 -0.21 2.49 -4.68
N VAL A 307 0.41 2.11 -3.56
CA VAL A 307 1.04 3.07 -2.63
C VAL A 307 2.02 3.99 -3.36
N ILE A 308 2.86 3.43 -4.25
CA ILE A 308 3.87 4.19 -5.00
C ILE A 308 3.20 5.07 -6.05
N SER A 309 2.24 4.52 -6.79
CA SER A 309 1.63 5.22 -7.92
C SER A 309 0.60 6.27 -7.51
N SER A 310 0.15 6.32 -6.26
CA SER A 310 -0.80 7.33 -5.75
C SER A 310 -0.33 8.78 -5.96
N ASN A 311 0.97 9.01 -5.97
CA ASN A 311 1.56 10.33 -6.19
C ASN A 311 1.44 10.87 -7.64
N PHE A 312 0.88 10.08 -8.59
CA PHE A 312 0.74 10.50 -9.99
C PHE A 312 -0.07 11.80 -10.14
N ILE A 313 -1.07 12.01 -9.28
CA ILE A 313 -1.94 13.21 -9.31
C ILE A 313 -1.11 14.47 -9.12
N SER A 314 -0.27 14.50 -8.09
CA SER A 314 0.60 15.63 -7.78
C SER A 314 1.59 15.91 -8.91
N LEU A 315 2.22 14.86 -9.42
CA LEU A 315 3.17 14.95 -10.52
C LEU A 315 2.50 15.44 -11.80
N GLN A 316 1.33 14.91 -12.16
CA GLN A 316 0.60 15.32 -13.35
C GLN A 316 0.17 16.79 -13.27
N LEU A 317 -0.31 17.26 -12.11
CA LEU A 317 -0.71 18.67 -11.93
C LEU A 317 0.48 19.60 -12.11
N ILE A 318 1.65 19.26 -11.56
CA ILE A 318 2.88 20.07 -11.70
C ILE A 318 3.34 20.10 -13.16
N LEU A 319 3.35 18.96 -13.85
CA LEU A 319 3.74 18.87 -15.25
C LEU A 319 2.76 19.59 -16.17
N SER A 320 1.45 19.48 -15.92
CA SER A 320 0.42 20.24 -16.64
C SER A 320 0.62 21.73 -16.47
N LEU A 321 0.85 22.19 -15.23
CA LEU A 321 1.14 23.59 -14.93
C LEU A 321 2.35 24.11 -15.71
N ALA A 322 3.45 23.34 -15.72
CA ALA A 322 4.67 23.73 -16.41
C ALA A 322 4.41 23.99 -17.91
N ILE A 323 3.70 23.10 -18.59
CA ILE A 323 3.36 23.26 -20.01
C ILE A 323 2.44 24.49 -20.23
N VAL A 324 1.43 24.65 -19.37
CA VAL A 324 0.50 25.80 -19.46
C VAL A 324 1.26 27.12 -19.25
N ILE A 325 2.16 27.21 -18.28
CA ILE A 325 2.98 28.41 -18.06
C ILE A 325 3.83 28.74 -19.29
N HIS A 326 4.45 27.75 -19.92
CA HIS A 326 5.21 27.97 -21.15
C HIS A 326 4.35 28.56 -22.28
N LEU A 327 3.11 28.12 -22.40
CA LEU A 327 2.16 28.67 -23.40
C LEU A 327 1.71 30.09 -23.04
N ILE A 328 1.44 30.38 -21.76
CA ILE A 328 1.07 31.71 -21.29
C ILE A 328 2.21 32.71 -21.54
N VAL A 329 3.42 32.35 -21.16
CA VAL A 329 4.61 33.22 -21.33
C VAL A 329 4.83 33.52 -22.82
N GLN A 330 4.77 32.50 -23.68
CA GLN A 330 4.94 32.72 -25.12
C GLN A 330 3.85 33.60 -25.72
N TYR A 331 2.59 33.38 -25.32
CA TYR A 331 1.46 34.23 -25.76
C TYR A 331 1.69 35.69 -25.37
N ARG A 332 2.16 35.96 -24.14
CA ARG A 332 2.40 37.33 -23.66
C ARG A 332 3.60 37.98 -24.37
N GLU A 333 4.66 37.23 -24.60
CA GLU A 333 5.83 37.69 -25.36
C GLU A 333 5.45 38.04 -26.80
N ASP A 334 4.70 37.16 -27.49
CA ASP A 334 4.22 37.41 -28.83
C ASP A 334 3.24 38.61 -28.86
N ALA A 335 2.45 38.84 -27.79
CA ALA A 335 1.53 40.00 -27.69
C ALA A 335 2.26 41.34 -27.55
N GLU A 336 3.44 41.34 -26.89
CA GLU A 336 4.31 42.53 -26.77
C GLU A 336 5.00 42.87 -28.10
N ILE A 337 5.52 41.81 -28.78
CA ILE A 337 6.28 42.00 -30.04
C ILE A 337 5.36 42.40 -31.20
N HIS A 338 4.12 41.90 -31.19
CA HIS A 338 3.18 42.10 -32.29
C HIS A 338 1.86 42.72 -31.79
N PRO A 339 1.83 44.05 -31.55
CA PRO A 339 0.66 44.72 -30.99
C PRO A 339 -0.54 44.78 -31.94
N ASP A 340 -0.34 44.61 -33.22
CA ASP A 340 -1.38 44.86 -34.27
C ASP A 340 -2.07 43.59 -34.78
N ILE A 341 -1.60 42.38 -34.42
CA ILE A 341 -2.21 41.12 -34.88
C ILE A 341 -3.46 40.75 -34.10
N SER A 342 -4.36 40.01 -34.73
CA SER A 342 -5.62 39.58 -34.12
C SER A 342 -5.37 38.57 -32.98
N GLN A 343 -6.34 38.49 -32.04
CA GLN A 343 -6.29 37.51 -30.95
C GLN A 343 -6.05 36.08 -31.47
N ARG A 344 -6.71 35.70 -32.55
CA ARG A 344 -6.58 34.38 -33.14
C ARG A 344 -5.19 34.10 -33.67
N GLU A 345 -4.63 35.06 -34.43
CA GLU A 345 -3.26 34.94 -34.96
C GLU A 345 -2.25 34.85 -33.86
N LEU A 346 -2.41 35.62 -32.78
CA LEU A 346 -1.55 35.61 -31.62
C LEU A 346 -1.54 34.23 -30.93
N VAL A 347 -2.72 33.66 -30.68
CA VAL A 347 -2.85 32.33 -30.08
C VAL A 347 -2.23 31.25 -30.96
N LEU A 348 -2.47 31.29 -32.28
CA LEU A 348 -1.90 30.32 -33.21
C LEU A 348 -0.39 30.44 -33.34
N ARG A 349 0.15 31.65 -33.27
CA ARG A 349 1.59 31.91 -33.29
C ARG A 349 2.25 31.35 -32.03
N ALA A 350 1.73 31.66 -30.85
CA ALA A 350 2.24 31.12 -29.57
C ALA A 350 2.20 29.60 -29.56
N LEU A 351 1.10 29.01 -30.03
CA LEU A 351 0.98 27.55 -30.13
C LEU A 351 2.02 26.96 -31.10
N LYS A 352 2.15 27.53 -32.31
CA LYS A 352 3.12 27.06 -33.31
C LYS A 352 4.55 27.09 -32.81
N ASN A 353 4.91 28.13 -32.04
CA ASN A 353 6.25 28.29 -31.47
C ASN A 353 6.52 27.29 -30.33
N LYS A 354 5.48 26.83 -29.59
CA LYS A 354 5.63 25.99 -28.40
C LYS A 354 5.18 24.55 -28.57
N ILE A 355 4.50 24.17 -29.65
CA ILE A 355 4.02 22.80 -29.84
C ILE A 355 5.15 21.78 -29.83
N ALA A 356 6.24 22.04 -30.57
CA ALA A 356 7.39 21.14 -30.62
C ALA A 356 8.14 21.07 -29.25
N PRO A 357 8.54 22.20 -28.61
CA PRO A 357 9.17 22.15 -27.30
C PRO A 357 8.32 21.45 -26.23
N CYS A 358 7.00 21.74 -26.17
CA CYS A 358 6.12 21.11 -25.20
C CYS A 358 5.91 19.61 -25.48
N PHE A 359 5.80 19.23 -26.76
CA PHE A 359 5.72 17.83 -27.15
C PHE A 359 6.98 17.06 -26.76
N PHE A 360 8.16 17.58 -27.12
CA PHE A 360 9.43 16.91 -26.79
C PHE A 360 9.68 16.86 -25.29
N ALA A 361 9.35 17.90 -24.53
CA ALA A 361 9.44 17.88 -23.07
C ALA A 361 8.57 16.77 -22.47
N GLY A 362 7.31 16.66 -22.88
CA GLY A 362 6.43 15.59 -22.42
C GLY A 362 6.85 14.20 -22.91
N PHE A 363 7.34 14.09 -24.15
CA PHE A 363 7.83 12.83 -24.71
C PHE A 363 9.08 12.32 -23.97
N THR A 364 10.07 13.18 -23.71
CA THR A 364 11.27 12.79 -22.93
C THR A 364 10.92 12.39 -21.50
N THR A 365 9.97 13.09 -20.88
CA THR A 365 9.44 12.71 -19.56
C THR A 365 8.75 11.34 -19.62
N SER A 366 7.93 11.09 -20.66
CA SER A 366 7.30 9.78 -20.86
C SER A 366 8.32 8.67 -21.06
N LEU A 367 9.42 8.91 -21.78
CA LEU A 367 10.53 7.94 -21.92
C LEU A 367 11.21 7.66 -20.58
N GLY A 368 11.37 8.69 -19.73
CA GLY A 368 11.89 8.50 -18.36
C GLY A 368 10.99 7.57 -17.55
N PHE A 369 9.67 7.75 -17.60
CA PHE A 369 8.73 6.85 -16.94
C PHE A 369 8.62 5.48 -17.61
N ALA A 370 8.83 5.39 -18.92
CA ALA A 370 8.86 4.11 -19.63
C ALA A 370 10.03 3.21 -19.16
N SER A 371 11.13 3.78 -18.67
CA SER A 371 12.22 2.97 -18.09
C SER A 371 11.78 2.17 -16.86
N LEU A 372 10.76 2.63 -16.13
CA LEU A 372 10.19 1.93 -14.97
C LEU A 372 9.47 0.63 -15.36
N LEU A 373 9.07 0.48 -16.64
CA LEU A 373 8.45 -0.74 -17.14
C LEU A 373 9.39 -1.95 -17.16
N LEU A 374 10.70 -1.70 -17.02
CA LEU A 374 11.72 -2.74 -16.91
C LEU A 374 11.89 -3.29 -15.48
N SER A 375 11.18 -2.72 -14.52
CA SER A 375 11.21 -3.18 -13.12
C SER A 375 10.41 -4.47 -12.95
N GLU A 376 10.87 -5.35 -12.07
CA GLU A 376 10.13 -6.55 -11.63
C GLU A 376 9.14 -6.26 -10.51
N ILE A 377 9.13 -5.03 -9.98
CA ILE A 377 8.24 -4.58 -8.91
C ILE A 377 6.96 -4.04 -9.53
N GLU A 378 5.84 -4.73 -9.36
CA GLU A 378 4.54 -4.39 -9.96
C GLU A 378 4.09 -2.94 -9.71
N PRO A 379 4.15 -2.37 -8.48
CA PRO A 379 3.81 -0.97 -8.25
C PRO A 379 4.64 0.03 -9.04
N VAL A 380 5.89 -0.30 -9.36
CA VAL A 380 6.79 0.56 -10.13
C VAL A 380 6.42 0.53 -11.62
N THR A 381 6.15 -0.64 -12.17
CA THR A 381 5.68 -0.80 -13.56
C THR A 381 4.31 -0.16 -13.75
N ALA A 382 3.38 -0.36 -12.81
CA ALA A 382 2.07 0.29 -12.80
C ALA A 382 2.20 1.82 -12.82
N PHE A 383 3.09 2.38 -11.98
CA PHE A 383 3.38 3.80 -11.96
C PHE A 383 3.93 4.31 -13.29
N GLY A 384 4.85 3.55 -13.91
CA GLY A 384 5.38 3.85 -15.24
C GLY A 384 4.28 3.98 -16.29
N TRP A 385 3.39 3.00 -16.39
CA TRP A 385 2.24 3.03 -17.30
C TRP A 385 1.30 4.19 -17.02
N MET A 386 0.96 4.43 -15.75
CA MET A 386 0.08 5.52 -15.36
C MET A 386 0.66 6.87 -15.77
N MET A 387 1.96 7.09 -15.56
CA MET A 387 2.61 8.35 -15.92
C MET A 387 2.74 8.56 -17.44
N ILE A 388 2.96 7.51 -18.23
CA ILE A 388 2.96 7.59 -19.70
C ILE A 388 1.59 8.05 -20.20
N VAL A 389 0.51 7.44 -19.71
CA VAL A 389 -0.87 7.82 -20.07
C VAL A 389 -1.16 9.26 -19.61
N ALA A 390 -0.80 9.60 -18.37
CA ALA A 390 -0.98 10.94 -17.81
C ALA A 390 -0.28 12.01 -18.64
N MET A 391 0.95 11.75 -19.08
CA MET A 391 1.70 12.69 -19.95
C MET A 391 1.07 12.85 -21.32
N ALA A 392 0.65 11.76 -21.96
CA ALA A 392 -0.04 11.82 -23.25
C ALA A 392 -1.32 12.66 -23.16
N VAL A 393 -2.14 12.40 -22.12
CA VAL A 393 -3.36 13.19 -21.87
C VAL A 393 -3.03 14.66 -21.59
N THR A 394 -2.01 14.93 -20.77
CA THR A 394 -1.57 16.29 -20.43
C THR A 394 -1.16 17.07 -21.68
N ILE A 395 -0.35 16.48 -22.56
CA ILE A 395 0.07 17.12 -23.82
C ILE A 395 -1.14 17.43 -24.70
N LEU A 396 -2.04 16.46 -24.88
CA LEU A 396 -3.26 16.64 -25.68
C LEU A 396 -4.17 17.72 -25.11
N CYS A 397 -4.44 17.68 -23.80
CA CYS A 397 -5.28 18.67 -23.13
C CYS A 397 -4.65 20.07 -23.23
N THR A 398 -3.38 20.21 -22.90
CA THR A 398 -2.76 21.54 -22.87
C THR A 398 -2.61 22.14 -24.26
N LEU A 399 -2.23 21.36 -25.29
CA LEU A 399 -2.05 21.88 -26.64
C LEU A 399 -3.34 22.13 -27.38
N LEU A 400 -4.46 21.51 -27.03
CA LEU A 400 -5.75 21.67 -27.68
C LEU A 400 -6.73 22.54 -26.87
N LEU A 401 -6.86 22.27 -25.58
CA LEU A 401 -7.84 22.93 -24.71
C LEU A 401 -7.38 24.35 -24.34
N PHE A 402 -6.10 24.57 -24.03
CA PHE A 402 -5.59 25.88 -23.65
C PHE A 402 -5.81 26.93 -24.74
N PRO A 403 -5.42 26.72 -26.02
CA PRO A 403 -5.68 27.70 -27.08
C PRO A 403 -7.17 27.93 -27.34
N ALA A 404 -7.99 26.87 -27.26
CA ALA A 404 -9.42 26.97 -27.45
C ALA A 404 -10.11 27.81 -26.35
N LEU A 405 -9.67 27.64 -25.09
CA LEU A 405 -10.13 28.45 -23.95
C LEU A 405 -9.67 29.92 -24.12
N LEU A 406 -8.41 30.12 -24.48
CA LEU A 406 -7.85 31.47 -24.64
C LEU A 406 -8.57 32.30 -25.71
N LEU A 407 -9.11 31.66 -26.76
CA LEU A 407 -9.93 32.32 -27.78
C LEU A 407 -11.30 32.81 -27.27
N LEU A 408 -11.75 32.39 -26.10
CA LEU A 408 -12.97 32.92 -25.45
C LEU A 408 -12.72 34.24 -24.72
N PHE A 409 -11.47 34.56 -24.39
CA PHE A 409 -11.11 35.76 -23.64
C PHE A 409 -10.65 36.87 -24.61
N PRO A 410 -10.91 38.12 -24.25
CA PRO A 410 -10.43 39.26 -25.03
C PRO A 410 -8.90 39.29 -25.00
N ARG A 411 -8.32 39.89 -26.02
CA ARG A 411 -6.88 40.06 -26.12
C ARG A 411 -6.32 40.78 -24.90
N GLU A 412 -5.23 40.27 -24.35
CA GLU A 412 -4.48 40.94 -23.28
C GLU A 412 -3.70 42.13 -23.88
N GLN A 413 -3.90 43.30 -23.32
CA GLN A 413 -3.03 44.44 -23.62
C GLN A 413 -1.68 44.21 -22.93
N ALA A 414 -0.60 44.39 -23.68
CA ALA A 414 0.74 44.25 -23.17
C ALA A 414 0.95 45.14 -21.94
N SER A 415 1.18 44.51 -20.79
CA SER A 415 1.45 45.20 -19.52
C SER A 415 2.90 45.02 -19.13
N HIS A 416 3.65 46.05 -19.21
CA HIS A 416 5.10 46.13 -18.93
C HIS A 416 5.47 45.90 -17.42
N ASN A 417 4.56 45.43 -16.59
CA ASN A 417 4.66 45.54 -15.13
C ASN A 417 5.09 44.25 -14.41
N ASN A 418 6.10 43.53 -14.93
CA ASN A 418 6.67 42.35 -14.28
C ASN A 418 7.95 42.62 -13.48
N SER A 419 8.12 43.84 -12.96
CA SER A 419 9.35 44.27 -12.26
C SER A 419 9.70 43.47 -10.98
N ILE A 420 8.71 42.83 -10.34
CA ILE A 420 8.93 42.10 -9.07
C ILE A 420 9.69 40.79 -9.30
N LEU A 421 9.34 40.02 -10.35
CA LEU A 421 9.98 38.75 -10.68
C LEU A 421 11.33 38.92 -11.42
N LEU A 422 11.49 39.99 -12.17
CA LEU A 422 12.70 40.28 -12.93
C LEU A 422 13.87 40.67 -12.00
N LYS A 423 13.61 41.34 -10.88
CA LYS A 423 14.67 41.76 -9.93
C LYS A 423 15.50 40.58 -9.39
N PRO A 424 14.92 39.47 -8.87
CA PRO A 424 15.70 38.33 -8.40
C PRO A 424 16.43 37.61 -9.57
N VAL A 425 15.82 37.55 -10.76
CA VAL A 425 16.46 36.96 -11.95
C VAL A 425 17.67 37.75 -12.38
N HIS A 426 17.59 39.07 -12.48
CA HIS A 426 18.75 39.93 -12.80
C HIS A 426 19.85 39.83 -11.74
N LYS A 427 19.47 39.72 -10.45
CA LYS A 427 20.45 39.53 -9.36
C LYS A 427 21.18 38.18 -9.50
N LEU A 428 20.45 37.11 -9.78
CA LEU A 428 21.00 35.78 -10.06
C LEU A 428 21.90 35.80 -11.31
N GLN A 429 21.47 36.42 -12.40
CA GLN A 429 22.25 36.58 -13.61
C GLN A 429 23.58 37.31 -13.31
N GLY A 430 23.51 38.42 -12.55
CA GLY A 430 24.71 39.15 -12.12
C GLY A 430 25.67 38.30 -11.28
N LEU A 431 25.11 37.45 -10.37
CA LEU A 431 25.89 36.53 -9.55
C LEU A 431 26.58 35.47 -10.43
N CYS A 432 25.86 34.87 -11.40
CA CYS A 432 26.43 33.88 -12.32
C CYS A 432 27.56 34.45 -13.19
N ILE A 433 27.39 35.66 -13.71
CA ILE A 433 28.42 36.32 -14.52
C ILE A 433 29.63 36.69 -13.68
N ARG A 434 29.43 37.22 -12.47
CA ARG A 434 30.52 37.72 -11.62
C ARG A 434 31.30 36.62 -10.92
N HIS A 435 30.65 35.50 -10.57
CA HIS A 435 31.24 34.42 -9.77
C HIS A 435 31.14 33.05 -10.44
N GLY A 436 31.14 32.98 -11.77
CA GLY A 436 30.98 31.74 -12.53
C GLY A 436 31.94 30.62 -12.11
N THR A 437 33.25 30.96 -11.93
CA THR A 437 34.26 29.97 -11.50
C THR A 437 33.96 29.42 -10.08
N ALA A 438 33.53 30.30 -9.15
CA ALA A 438 33.18 29.87 -7.79
C ALA A 438 31.95 28.96 -7.79
N ILE A 439 30.95 29.24 -8.65
CA ILE A 439 29.76 28.40 -8.81
C ILE A 439 30.13 27.04 -9.36
N ILE A 440 31.01 26.96 -10.36
CA ILE A 440 31.49 25.68 -10.92
C ILE A 440 32.21 24.88 -9.83
N LEU A 441 33.14 25.53 -9.10
CA LEU A 441 33.89 24.87 -8.02
C LEU A 441 32.95 24.32 -6.94
N PHE A 442 31.96 25.15 -6.50
CA PHE A 442 30.93 24.72 -5.54
C PHE A 442 30.12 23.54 -6.07
N SER A 443 29.73 23.59 -7.35
CA SER A 443 28.95 22.48 -7.98
C SER A 443 29.76 21.18 -8.02
N VAL A 444 31.08 21.24 -8.31
CA VAL A 444 31.96 20.06 -8.31
C VAL A 444 32.11 19.49 -6.91
N VAL A 445 32.31 20.35 -5.89
CA VAL A 445 32.41 19.92 -4.49
C VAL A 445 31.11 19.29 -4.03
N PHE A 446 29.98 19.93 -4.34
CA PHE A 446 28.65 19.42 -3.99
C PHE A 446 28.34 18.08 -4.68
N PHE A 447 28.68 17.96 -5.98
CA PHE A 447 28.53 16.71 -6.73
C PHE A 447 29.37 15.59 -6.11
N THR A 448 30.62 15.86 -5.78
CA THR A 448 31.53 14.88 -5.15
C THR A 448 30.97 14.44 -3.79
N ALA A 449 30.53 15.39 -2.95
CA ALA A 449 29.90 15.08 -1.67
C ALA A 449 28.62 14.26 -1.84
N SER A 450 27.79 14.55 -2.86
CA SER A 450 26.59 13.79 -3.18
C SER A 450 26.89 12.35 -3.60
N VAL A 451 27.96 12.13 -4.39
CA VAL A 451 28.41 10.78 -4.76
C VAL A 451 28.84 10.00 -3.51
N PHE A 452 29.62 10.61 -2.62
CA PHE A 452 30.00 9.97 -1.34
C PHE A 452 28.78 9.67 -0.46
N GLY A 453 27.81 10.58 -0.38
CA GLY A 453 26.57 10.36 0.35
C GLY A 453 25.73 9.22 -0.22
N SER A 454 25.68 9.10 -1.55
CA SER A 454 24.92 8.03 -2.21
C SER A 454 25.49 6.62 -1.94
N LEU A 455 26.81 6.51 -1.71
CA LEU A 455 27.46 5.24 -1.34
C LEU A 455 27.10 4.76 0.09
N GLN A 456 26.53 5.64 0.91
CA GLN A 456 26.10 5.32 2.28
C GLN A 456 24.59 5.01 2.37
N LEU A 457 23.88 5.01 1.25
CA LEU A 457 22.46 4.67 1.22
C LEU A 457 22.27 3.19 1.54
N ASN A 458 21.50 2.92 2.58
CA ASN A 458 21.03 1.59 2.92
C ASN A 458 19.64 1.38 2.30
N VAL A 459 19.44 0.19 1.75
CA VAL A 459 18.10 -0.21 1.26
C VAL A 459 17.31 -0.70 2.45
N GLU A 460 16.27 0.04 2.80
CA GLU A 460 15.31 -0.33 3.83
C GLU A 460 14.06 -0.93 3.18
N ASN A 461 13.67 -2.12 3.61
CA ASN A 461 12.51 -2.83 3.05
C ASN A 461 11.50 -3.26 4.14
N SER A 462 11.62 -2.70 5.35
CA SER A 462 10.67 -2.97 6.42
C SER A 462 9.35 -2.25 6.18
N PHE A 463 8.24 -2.98 6.21
CA PHE A 463 6.89 -2.43 6.07
C PHE A 463 6.55 -1.39 7.15
N ILE A 464 7.11 -1.52 8.34
CA ILE A 464 6.88 -0.60 9.47
C ILE A 464 7.39 0.80 9.11
N ASN A 465 8.53 0.89 8.43
CA ASN A 465 9.18 2.14 8.08
C ASN A 465 8.50 2.91 6.92
N TYR A 466 7.46 2.32 6.30
CA TYR A 466 6.60 3.07 5.38
C TYR A 466 5.66 4.06 6.09
N PHE A 467 5.48 3.88 7.39
CA PHE A 467 4.64 4.75 8.22
C PHE A 467 5.51 5.70 9.03
N SER A 468 5.10 6.96 9.13
CA SER A 468 5.73 7.90 10.06
C SER A 468 5.52 7.43 11.50
N ASP A 469 6.53 7.58 12.37
CA ASP A 469 6.50 7.21 13.80
C ASP A 469 5.33 7.84 14.58
N SER A 470 4.81 8.96 14.08
CA SER A 470 3.67 9.65 14.68
C SER A 470 2.32 8.98 14.39
N THR A 471 2.23 8.12 13.37
CA THR A 471 0.98 7.49 12.94
C THR A 471 0.57 6.35 13.87
N ASP A 472 -0.75 6.12 13.99
CA ASP A 472 -1.27 4.98 14.75
C ASP A 472 -0.86 3.65 14.11
N ALA A 473 -0.75 3.60 12.77
CA ALA A 473 -0.26 2.44 12.03
C ALA A 473 1.14 2.01 12.46
N HIS A 474 2.09 2.96 12.57
CA HIS A 474 3.46 2.67 13.02
C HIS A 474 3.47 2.19 14.47
N LYS A 475 2.73 2.84 15.36
CA LYS A 475 2.65 2.49 16.78
C LYS A 475 2.06 1.07 16.98
N GLU A 476 0.96 0.77 16.29
CA GLU A 476 0.31 -0.54 16.36
C GLU A 476 1.21 -1.66 15.87
N LEU A 477 1.83 -1.47 14.69
CA LEU A 477 2.76 -2.45 14.11
C LEU A 477 4.00 -2.65 14.98
N SER A 478 4.67 -1.56 15.37
CA SER A 478 5.90 -1.62 16.16
C SER A 478 5.66 -2.28 17.50
N PHE A 479 4.49 -2.03 18.13
CA PHE A 479 4.14 -2.68 19.37
C PHE A 479 3.96 -4.19 19.20
N ILE A 480 3.19 -4.60 18.18
CA ILE A 480 2.95 -6.02 17.91
C ILE A 480 4.24 -6.74 17.50
N ASP A 481 5.07 -6.09 16.68
CA ASP A 481 6.35 -6.65 16.22
C ASP A 481 7.31 -6.89 17.38
N LYS A 482 7.40 -5.93 18.29
CA LYS A 482 8.29 -6.02 19.45
C LYS A 482 7.82 -7.01 20.52
N GLU A 483 6.52 -7.05 20.79
CA GLU A 483 5.97 -7.76 21.95
C GLU A 483 5.48 -9.19 21.63
N PHE A 484 5.12 -9.47 20.36
CA PHE A 484 4.46 -10.73 19.97
C PHE A 484 5.21 -11.52 18.87
N GLY A 485 6.54 -11.48 18.92
CA GLY A 485 7.38 -12.36 18.10
C GLY A 485 7.56 -11.98 16.64
N GLY A 486 7.15 -10.76 16.27
CA GLY A 486 7.32 -10.21 14.93
C GLY A 486 6.01 -10.05 14.16
N SER A 487 5.99 -9.06 13.28
CA SER A 487 4.84 -8.74 12.42
C SER A 487 4.90 -9.45 11.06
N THR A 488 6.07 -9.99 10.70
CA THR A 488 6.29 -10.63 9.39
C THR A 488 6.59 -12.11 9.59
N PRO A 489 5.64 -13.02 9.28
CA PRO A 489 5.88 -14.46 9.42
C PRO A 489 6.84 -14.96 8.33
N LEU A 490 7.74 -15.87 8.74
CA LEU A 490 8.58 -16.67 7.84
C LEU A 490 8.18 -18.13 7.98
N ASP A 491 7.54 -18.67 6.96
CA ASP A 491 7.14 -20.07 6.91
C ASP A 491 8.22 -20.93 6.27
N ILE A 492 8.75 -21.89 7.00
CA ILE A 492 9.73 -22.86 6.49
C ILE A 492 9.08 -24.23 6.40
N ILE A 493 9.01 -24.75 5.19
CA ILE A 493 8.37 -26.02 4.91
C ILE A 493 9.42 -27.13 4.83
N TYR A 494 9.31 -28.06 5.78
CA TYR A 494 10.11 -29.27 5.78
C TYR A 494 9.32 -30.41 5.14
N THR A 495 9.82 -30.96 4.02
CA THR A 495 9.26 -32.15 3.37
C THR A 495 10.13 -33.35 3.72
N PRO A 496 9.60 -34.32 4.50
CA PRO A 496 10.33 -35.53 4.80
C PRO A 496 10.67 -36.33 3.53
N PRO A 497 11.85 -36.97 3.46
CA PRO A 497 12.19 -37.85 2.35
C PRO A 497 11.17 -38.99 2.16
N GLU A 498 10.90 -39.38 0.92
CA GLU A 498 10.05 -40.52 0.56
C GLU A 498 10.77 -41.85 0.85
N GLU A 499 10.92 -42.22 2.09
CA GLU A 499 11.40 -43.56 2.47
C GLU A 499 10.23 -44.40 3.00
N PRO A 500 10.29 -45.75 2.89
CA PRO A 500 9.25 -46.63 3.44
C PRO A 500 9.03 -46.35 4.94
N ARG A 501 7.80 -46.09 5.32
CA ARG A 501 7.42 -45.84 6.73
C ARG A 501 7.02 -47.15 7.38
N PRO A 502 7.51 -47.44 8.61
CA PRO A 502 7.13 -48.68 9.30
C PRO A 502 5.64 -48.70 9.66
N ASP A 503 5.02 -47.56 9.87
CA ASP A 503 3.58 -47.40 10.10
C ASP A 503 3.04 -46.30 9.17
N LYS A 504 1.94 -46.59 8.45
CA LYS A 504 1.27 -45.64 7.55
C LYS A 504 0.64 -44.44 8.32
N ASN A 505 0.38 -44.60 9.60
CA ASN A 505 -0.18 -43.58 10.46
C ASN A 505 0.87 -42.61 11.05
N LEU A 506 2.16 -42.96 10.93
CA LEU A 506 3.25 -42.11 11.43
C LEU A 506 3.49 -40.93 10.47
N ILE A 507 3.14 -39.73 10.87
CA ILE A 507 3.29 -38.51 10.06
C ILE A 507 4.78 -38.09 10.02
N LEU A 508 5.48 -38.15 11.18
CA LEU A 508 6.88 -37.76 11.32
C LEU A 508 7.68 -38.85 12.03
N ARG A 509 8.93 -39.06 11.59
CA ARG A 509 9.89 -39.98 12.22
C ARG A 509 10.76 -39.19 13.20
N ALA A 510 11.42 -39.91 14.15
CA ALA A 510 12.40 -39.30 15.08
C ALA A 510 13.49 -38.49 14.31
N LYS A 511 13.95 -39.00 13.16
CA LYS A 511 14.93 -38.32 12.29
C LYS A 511 14.38 -37.01 11.74
N ASP A 512 13.10 -36.95 11.36
CA ASP A 512 12.45 -35.75 10.87
C ASP A 512 12.34 -34.69 11.97
N ILE A 513 11.98 -35.10 13.20
CA ILE A 513 11.96 -34.24 14.37
C ILE A 513 13.35 -33.66 14.67
N GLN A 514 14.41 -34.50 14.56
CA GLN A 514 15.80 -34.05 14.74
C GLN A 514 16.21 -33.04 13.67
N ASN A 515 15.78 -33.22 12.42
CA ASN A 515 16.05 -32.26 11.35
C ASN A 515 15.34 -30.91 11.62
N VAL A 516 14.06 -30.93 12.01
CA VAL A 516 13.33 -29.72 12.42
C VAL A 516 14.04 -29.05 13.60
N GLN A 517 14.56 -29.82 14.57
CA GLN A 517 15.32 -29.27 15.69
C GLN A 517 16.62 -28.57 15.26
N ARG A 518 17.34 -29.15 14.28
CA ARG A 518 18.55 -28.50 13.73
C ARG A 518 18.21 -27.20 13.03
N ILE A 519 17.13 -27.18 12.22
CA ILE A 519 16.65 -25.98 11.53
C ILE A 519 16.27 -24.92 12.56
N GLN A 520 15.46 -25.27 13.56
CA GLN A 520 15.01 -24.32 14.60
C GLN A 520 16.16 -23.77 15.43
N LYS A 521 17.21 -24.58 15.69
CA LYS A 521 18.41 -24.13 16.37
C LYS A 521 19.20 -23.13 15.52
N ALA A 522 19.45 -23.47 14.24
CA ALA A 522 20.16 -22.59 13.32
C ALA A 522 19.44 -21.24 13.14
N LEU A 523 18.10 -21.25 13.05
CA LEU A 523 17.31 -20.03 13.02
C LEU A 523 17.44 -19.19 14.29
N GLY A 524 17.67 -19.82 15.43
CA GLY A 524 17.87 -19.14 16.71
C GLY A 524 19.17 -18.35 16.82
N GLU A 525 20.10 -18.53 15.90
CA GLU A 525 21.37 -17.79 15.85
C GLU A 525 21.21 -16.41 15.17
N PHE A 526 20.06 -16.16 14.51
CA PHE A 526 19.76 -14.87 13.88
C PHE A 526 19.03 -13.95 14.87
N GLU A 527 19.60 -12.80 15.17
CA GLU A 527 19.00 -11.79 16.08
C GLU A 527 17.64 -11.25 15.57
N ALA A 528 17.43 -11.26 14.27
CA ALA A 528 16.17 -10.80 13.67
C ALA A 528 15.00 -11.80 13.82
N MET A 529 15.26 -13.01 14.34
CA MET A 529 14.23 -14.03 14.50
C MET A 529 13.51 -13.88 15.85
N GLY A 530 12.21 -13.59 15.77
CA GLY A 530 11.30 -13.60 16.91
C GLY A 530 10.90 -14.99 17.37
N THR A 531 9.67 -15.13 17.84
CA THR A 531 9.13 -16.40 18.37
C THR A 531 9.01 -17.45 17.26
N ARG A 532 9.45 -18.67 17.56
CA ARG A 532 9.48 -19.79 16.61
C ARG A 532 8.48 -20.87 17.04
N LEU A 533 7.56 -21.20 16.15
CA LEU A 533 6.57 -22.24 16.37
C LEU A 533 6.82 -23.41 15.43
N SER A 534 6.93 -24.61 15.98
CA SER A 534 7.08 -25.85 15.20
C SER A 534 6.46 -27.03 15.96
N VAL A 535 6.50 -28.22 15.37
CA VAL A 535 6.11 -29.46 16.05
C VAL A 535 6.88 -29.69 17.37
N LEU A 536 8.07 -29.11 17.50
CA LEU A 536 8.89 -29.25 18.74
C LEU A 536 8.24 -28.58 19.95
N ASN A 537 7.54 -27.47 19.75
CA ASN A 537 6.83 -26.78 20.82
C ASN A 537 5.72 -27.67 21.40
N PHE A 538 5.03 -28.44 20.56
CA PHE A 538 4.04 -29.43 20.99
C PHE A 538 4.69 -30.62 21.70
N THR A 539 5.84 -31.12 21.21
CA THR A 539 6.57 -32.20 21.88
C THR A 539 7.13 -31.76 23.23
N GLN A 540 7.53 -30.50 23.34
CA GLN A 540 7.98 -29.93 24.63
C GLN A 540 6.83 -29.80 25.61
N LEU A 541 5.66 -29.33 25.17
CA LEU A 541 4.45 -29.29 25.99
C LEU A 541 4.05 -30.69 26.45
N ALA A 542 4.06 -31.69 25.57
CA ALA A 542 3.75 -33.07 25.91
C ALA A 542 4.71 -33.65 26.94
N LYS A 543 6.02 -33.32 26.85
CA LYS A 543 7.00 -33.69 27.88
C LYS A 543 6.71 -33.04 29.24
N GLN A 544 6.37 -31.76 29.27
CA GLN A 544 5.99 -31.05 30.49
C GLN A 544 4.79 -31.71 31.17
N ILE A 545 3.75 -32.07 30.41
CA ILE A 545 2.56 -32.76 30.92
C ILE A 545 2.90 -34.14 31.44
N ASN A 546 3.85 -34.87 30.84
CA ASN A 546 4.30 -36.20 31.25
C ASN A 546 5.42 -36.16 32.32
N ASN A 547 5.51 -35.08 33.12
CA ASN A 547 6.53 -34.92 34.17
C ASN A 547 7.98 -35.08 33.64
N ASN A 548 8.26 -34.50 32.45
CA ASN A 548 9.54 -34.56 31.75
C ASN A 548 10.03 -35.96 31.35
N LYS A 549 9.15 -36.97 31.41
CA LYS A 549 9.46 -38.30 30.86
C LYS A 549 9.37 -38.27 29.32
N PRO A 550 10.14 -39.09 28.61
CA PRO A 550 10.03 -39.19 27.16
C PRO A 550 8.60 -39.56 26.76
N VAL A 551 8.09 -38.87 25.73
CA VAL A 551 6.84 -39.22 25.09
C VAL A 551 7.20 -40.19 23.97
N SER A 552 6.68 -41.41 24.04
CA SER A 552 6.93 -42.48 23.06
C SER A 552 6.16 -42.20 21.77
#